data_21929aceea57f3b976d37c98e1e8b0d0
#
_entry.id   21929aceea57f3b976d37c98e1e8b0d0
#
_cell.length_a   1.000
_cell.length_b   1.000
_cell.length_c   1.000
_cell.angle_alpha   90.00
_cell.angle_beta   90.00
_cell.angle_gamma   90.00
#
_symmetry.space_group_name_H-M   'P 1'
#
loop_
_entity.id
_entity.type
_entity.pdbx_description
1 polymer ?
#
loop_
_entity_poly.entity_id
_entity_poly.type
_entity_poly.pdbx_seq_one_letter_code
_entity_poly.pdbx_strand_id
1 'polypeptide(L)'
;MLAAMVAFATPSGADTTWSVVPANADGPDGRSVIDLELAGGQQAVEHVAVINRSTEPVDFAIDANDGYLTSKGLFDMRPSDAEPTDGGAWITVPGKVTIAAGATSVVPVTVSIPRNATPGDHPAGVTASLETVSGQVRVQNRVGVRLNIRVTGDYVAKVAVTGVRAEYVGSWNPFAAGSVEVTYTVANEGNVRLVTDNQVLTSTLVGESGWNDPSAARARELMPGGSRTFVARVPGAWPLGVIGTTVMAVPSPAGEPLPGVAAQRAAVGTTVWALPWPQLGSLALLVLAFFAIRLNAARRRRRIEQLIMLARQGAAQEA
;
A
#
# COMPACT_ATOMS: atom_id res chain seq x y z
N MET A 1 66.35 -9.45 -17.98
CA MET A 1 65.23 -10.39 -17.94
C MET A 1 63.94 -9.57 -17.73
N LEU A 2 63.20 -9.36 -18.81
CA LEU A 2 61.91 -8.64 -18.76
C LEU A 2 60.82 -9.70 -18.64
N ALA A 3 60.11 -9.77 -17.50
CA ALA A 3 58.98 -10.68 -17.34
C ALA A 3 57.72 -10.01 -17.93
N ALA A 4 57.22 -10.58 -19.02
CA ALA A 4 55.93 -10.16 -19.60
C ALA A 4 54.78 -10.66 -18.71
N MET A 5 54.04 -9.74 -18.08
CA MET A 5 52.83 -10.00 -17.32
C MET A 5 51.68 -10.15 -18.31
N VAL A 6 51.25 -11.37 -18.59
CA VAL A 6 50.04 -11.65 -19.37
C VAL A 6 48.86 -11.45 -18.45
N ALA A 7 48.13 -10.32 -18.62
CA ALA A 7 46.88 -10.10 -17.98
C ALA A 7 45.78 -10.97 -18.66
N PHE A 8 45.31 -12.01 -17.98
CA PHE A 8 44.10 -12.71 -18.38
C PHE A 8 42.90 -11.80 -18.09
N ALA A 9 42.33 -11.25 -19.15
CA ALA A 9 41.00 -10.63 -19.06
C ALA A 9 40.01 -11.74 -18.71
N THR A 10 39.41 -11.68 -17.51
CA THR A 10 38.23 -12.48 -17.17
C THR A 10 37.13 -12.07 -18.12
N PRO A 11 36.45 -13.01 -18.81
CA PRO A 11 35.28 -12.65 -19.60
C PRO A 11 34.25 -12.05 -18.66
N SER A 12 33.93 -10.76 -18.85
CA SER A 12 32.76 -10.14 -18.28
C SER A 12 31.58 -10.89 -18.90
N GLY A 13 30.85 -11.67 -18.10
CA GLY A 13 29.64 -12.31 -18.56
C GLY A 13 28.73 -11.21 -19.10
N ALA A 14 28.36 -11.30 -20.37
CA ALA A 14 27.42 -10.35 -20.97
C ALA A 14 26.10 -10.45 -20.20
N ASP A 15 25.69 -9.36 -19.54
CA ASP A 15 24.40 -9.31 -18.84
C ASP A 15 23.28 -9.53 -19.85
N THR A 16 22.54 -10.62 -19.71
CA THR A 16 21.40 -10.91 -20.54
C THR A 16 20.26 -9.99 -20.14
N THR A 17 19.87 -9.08 -21.03
CA THR A 17 18.78 -8.14 -20.81
C THR A 17 17.68 -8.34 -21.84
N TRP A 18 16.42 -8.29 -21.40
CA TRP A 18 15.27 -8.41 -22.28
C TRP A 18 14.09 -7.60 -21.77
N SER A 19 13.09 -7.43 -22.60
CA SER A 19 11.82 -6.84 -22.22
C SER A 19 10.66 -7.62 -22.86
N VAL A 20 9.52 -7.61 -22.17
CA VAL A 20 8.26 -8.19 -22.65
C VAL A 20 7.21 -7.08 -22.64
N VAL A 21 6.53 -6.87 -23.77
CA VAL A 21 5.52 -5.83 -23.93
C VAL A 21 4.32 -6.38 -24.70
N PRO A 22 3.10 -5.81 -24.52
CA PRO A 22 1.97 -6.12 -25.37
C PRO A 22 2.30 -5.86 -26.84
N ALA A 23 1.71 -6.66 -27.72
CA ALA A 23 1.92 -6.59 -29.15
C ALA A 23 0.64 -6.93 -29.93
N ASN A 24 0.66 -6.62 -31.19
CA ASN A 24 -0.21 -7.22 -32.20
C ASN A 24 0.62 -8.20 -33.06
N ALA A 25 0.05 -8.72 -34.12
CA ALA A 25 0.73 -9.66 -35.03
C ALA A 25 2.00 -9.07 -35.68
N ASP A 26 2.08 -7.74 -35.81
CA ASP A 26 3.15 -7.03 -36.51
C ASP A 26 4.28 -6.58 -35.57
N GLY A 27 4.02 -6.56 -34.23
CA GLY A 27 5.02 -6.14 -33.23
C GLY A 27 4.42 -5.37 -32.04
N PRO A 28 5.26 -4.73 -31.21
CA PRO A 28 4.84 -3.93 -30.07
C PRO A 28 3.81 -2.86 -30.47
N ASP A 29 2.70 -2.76 -29.72
CA ASP A 29 1.57 -1.87 -30.04
C ASP A 29 1.41 -0.66 -29.10
N GLY A 30 2.32 -0.50 -28.14
CA GLY A 30 2.33 0.61 -27.20
C GLY A 30 1.42 0.47 -26.00
N ARG A 31 0.62 -0.59 -25.90
CA ARG A 31 -0.13 -0.90 -24.67
C ARG A 31 0.84 -1.23 -23.53
N SER A 32 0.43 -1.01 -22.30
CA SER A 32 1.18 -1.42 -21.09
C SER A 32 0.61 -2.66 -20.42
N VAL A 33 -0.66 -2.98 -20.71
CA VAL A 33 -1.41 -4.14 -20.23
C VAL A 33 -2.30 -4.65 -21.36
N ILE A 34 -2.74 -5.90 -21.26
CA ILE A 34 -3.73 -6.48 -22.17
C ILE A 34 -5.04 -6.57 -21.39
N ASP A 35 -6.06 -5.83 -21.86
CA ASP A 35 -7.41 -5.90 -21.31
C ASP A 35 -8.29 -6.66 -22.29
N LEU A 36 -8.97 -7.72 -21.80
CA LEU A 36 -9.85 -8.59 -22.56
C LEU A 36 -11.21 -8.71 -21.89
N GLU A 37 -12.28 -8.53 -22.64
CA GLU A 37 -13.63 -8.82 -22.18
C GLU A 37 -14.25 -9.89 -23.08
N LEU A 38 -14.55 -11.05 -22.49
CA LEU A 38 -15.00 -12.25 -23.21
C LEU A 38 -16.14 -12.92 -22.45
N ALA A 39 -17.06 -13.53 -23.18
CA ALA A 39 -18.09 -14.38 -22.57
C ALA A 39 -17.57 -15.80 -22.32
N GLY A 40 -18.23 -16.54 -21.40
CA GLY A 40 -17.93 -17.94 -21.17
C GLY A 40 -18.02 -18.78 -22.45
N GLY A 41 -16.98 -19.56 -22.73
CA GLY A 41 -16.82 -20.36 -23.93
C GLY A 41 -16.23 -19.63 -25.13
N GLN A 42 -15.92 -18.33 -25.02
CA GLN A 42 -15.22 -17.57 -26.06
C GLN A 42 -13.71 -17.74 -25.98
N GLN A 43 -13.07 -17.47 -27.10
CA GLN A 43 -11.63 -17.51 -27.28
C GLN A 43 -11.15 -16.24 -27.97
N ALA A 44 -9.97 -15.74 -27.57
CA ALA A 44 -9.26 -14.67 -28.24
C ALA A 44 -7.79 -15.02 -28.39
N VAL A 45 -7.12 -14.44 -29.41
CA VAL A 45 -5.69 -14.54 -29.60
C VAL A 45 -5.11 -13.14 -29.47
N GLU A 46 -4.28 -12.97 -28.44
CA GLU A 46 -3.46 -11.79 -28.19
C GLU A 46 -2.00 -12.08 -28.51
N HIS A 47 -1.17 -11.06 -28.43
CA HIS A 47 0.24 -11.21 -28.69
C HIS A 47 1.07 -10.48 -27.65
N VAL A 48 2.26 -11.03 -27.35
CA VAL A 48 3.31 -10.36 -26.60
C VAL A 48 4.59 -10.35 -27.41
N ALA A 49 5.31 -9.25 -27.41
CA ALA A 49 6.62 -9.16 -28.03
C ALA A 49 7.69 -9.37 -26.95
N VAL A 50 8.55 -10.36 -27.16
CA VAL A 50 9.76 -10.58 -26.35
C VAL A 50 10.93 -10.00 -27.12
N ILE A 51 11.64 -9.06 -26.54
CA ILE A 51 12.74 -8.33 -27.16
C ILE A 51 14.03 -8.73 -26.44
N ASN A 52 14.90 -9.42 -27.15
CA ASN A 52 16.26 -9.74 -26.66
C ASN A 52 17.15 -8.51 -26.86
N ARG A 53 17.61 -7.91 -25.77
CA ARG A 53 18.51 -6.73 -25.80
C ARG A 53 19.97 -7.10 -25.57
N SER A 54 20.27 -8.38 -25.44
CA SER A 54 21.63 -8.88 -25.29
C SER A 54 22.34 -9.07 -26.64
N THR A 55 23.64 -9.29 -26.59
CA THR A 55 24.51 -9.47 -27.76
C THR A 55 24.54 -10.91 -28.27
N GLU A 56 23.90 -11.85 -27.58
CA GLU A 56 23.85 -13.27 -27.90
C GLU A 56 22.39 -13.73 -28.09
N PRO A 57 22.18 -14.80 -28.90
CA PRO A 57 20.87 -15.46 -28.95
C PRO A 57 20.53 -16.05 -27.58
N VAL A 58 19.25 -15.95 -27.19
CA VAL A 58 18.74 -16.41 -25.90
C VAL A 58 17.49 -17.27 -26.06
N ASP A 59 17.43 -18.33 -25.31
CA ASP A 59 16.29 -19.22 -25.15
C ASP A 59 15.44 -18.77 -23.97
N PHE A 60 14.26 -18.24 -24.21
CA PHE A 60 13.32 -17.83 -23.17
C PHE A 60 12.27 -18.92 -22.94
N ALA A 61 12.03 -19.27 -21.68
CA ALA A 61 10.83 -20.00 -21.31
C ALA A 61 9.65 -19.01 -21.24
N ILE A 62 8.54 -19.37 -21.88
CA ILE A 62 7.32 -18.55 -21.92
C ILE A 62 6.27 -19.26 -21.08
N ASP A 63 5.79 -18.61 -20.05
CA ASP A 63 4.81 -19.13 -19.10
C ASP A 63 3.62 -18.18 -18.94
N ALA A 64 2.46 -18.76 -18.61
CA ALA A 64 1.28 -18.03 -18.16
C ALA A 64 0.87 -18.50 -16.78
N ASN A 65 0.48 -17.56 -15.91
CA ASN A 65 0.00 -17.92 -14.58
C ASN A 65 -0.98 -16.86 -14.03
N ASP A 66 -1.61 -17.18 -12.90
CA ASP A 66 -2.53 -16.28 -12.21
C ASP A 66 -1.79 -15.05 -11.67
N GLY A 67 -2.43 -13.90 -11.83
CA GLY A 67 -1.95 -12.63 -11.32
C GLY A 67 -2.49 -12.32 -9.94
N TYR A 68 -1.70 -11.65 -9.12
CA TYR A 68 -2.11 -11.18 -7.80
C TYR A 68 -1.48 -9.83 -7.47
N LEU A 69 -1.94 -9.18 -6.39
CA LEU A 69 -1.29 -8.00 -5.86
C LEU A 69 -0.47 -8.37 -4.62
N THR A 70 0.77 -7.90 -4.58
CA THR A 70 1.62 -8.00 -3.40
C THR A 70 1.08 -7.15 -2.26
N SER A 71 1.59 -7.31 -1.05
CA SER A 71 1.23 -6.46 0.11
C SER A 71 1.48 -4.97 -0.13
N LYS A 72 2.38 -4.63 -1.05
CA LYS A 72 2.65 -3.25 -1.50
C LYS A 72 1.72 -2.77 -2.61
N GLY A 73 0.80 -3.62 -3.10
CA GLY A 73 -0.13 -3.32 -4.20
C GLY A 73 0.51 -3.31 -5.59
N LEU A 74 1.65 -3.96 -5.73
CA LEU A 74 2.27 -4.19 -7.03
C LEU A 74 1.72 -5.48 -7.62
N PHE A 75 1.43 -5.46 -8.92
CA PHE A 75 1.05 -6.67 -9.64
C PHE A 75 2.24 -7.62 -9.74
N ASP A 76 2.00 -8.88 -9.47
CA ASP A 76 2.94 -9.98 -9.65
C ASP A 76 2.19 -11.21 -10.13
N MET A 77 2.92 -12.21 -10.59
CA MET A 77 2.38 -13.50 -11.03
C MET A 77 2.87 -14.62 -10.12
N ARG A 78 2.03 -15.64 -9.97
CA ARG A 78 2.47 -16.86 -9.28
C ARG A 78 3.75 -17.42 -9.92
N PRO A 79 4.59 -18.10 -9.14
CA PRO A 79 5.79 -18.76 -9.68
C PRO A 79 5.46 -19.73 -10.82
N SER A 80 6.38 -19.95 -11.75
CA SER A 80 6.18 -20.82 -12.91
C SER A 80 5.97 -22.30 -12.55
N ASP A 81 6.38 -22.72 -11.35
CA ASP A 81 6.16 -24.07 -10.80
C ASP A 81 4.82 -24.21 -10.08
N ALA A 82 4.09 -23.11 -9.85
CA ALA A 82 2.76 -23.15 -9.28
C ALA A 82 1.71 -23.42 -10.37
N GLU A 83 0.83 -24.37 -10.15
CA GLU A 83 -0.27 -24.66 -11.05
C GLU A 83 -1.28 -23.50 -11.07
N PRO A 84 -1.60 -22.92 -12.26
CA PRO A 84 -2.61 -21.87 -12.37
C PRO A 84 -4.01 -22.44 -12.10
N THR A 85 -4.81 -21.70 -11.36
CA THR A 85 -6.15 -22.14 -10.92
C THR A 85 -7.29 -21.24 -11.39
N ASP A 86 -6.94 -20.07 -11.95
CA ASP A 86 -7.89 -19.03 -12.40
C ASP A 86 -7.55 -18.59 -13.83
N GLY A 87 -7.53 -17.30 -14.10
CA GLY A 87 -7.26 -16.72 -15.42
C GLY A 87 -6.02 -17.24 -16.13
N GLY A 88 -4.98 -17.56 -15.36
CA GLY A 88 -3.75 -18.16 -15.89
C GLY A 88 -3.96 -19.53 -16.51
N ALA A 89 -4.89 -20.34 -15.98
CA ALA A 89 -5.21 -21.67 -16.51
C ALA A 89 -5.93 -21.62 -17.89
N TRP A 90 -6.44 -20.47 -18.26
CA TRP A 90 -7.15 -20.26 -19.53
C TRP A 90 -6.22 -19.84 -20.68
N ILE A 91 -4.95 -19.61 -20.36
CA ILE A 91 -3.95 -19.10 -21.29
C ILE A 91 -3.08 -20.23 -21.82
N THR A 92 -2.95 -20.28 -23.15
CA THR A 92 -2.01 -21.19 -23.84
C THR A 92 -0.96 -20.35 -24.56
N VAL A 93 0.32 -20.66 -24.28
CA VAL A 93 1.49 -20.04 -24.91
C VAL A 93 2.45 -21.11 -25.43
N PRO A 94 3.31 -20.84 -26.44
CA PRO A 94 4.40 -21.73 -26.77
C PRO A 94 5.42 -21.74 -25.63
N GLY A 95 5.68 -22.88 -25.00
CA GLY A 95 6.49 -22.99 -23.77
C GLY A 95 7.92 -22.47 -23.89
N LYS A 96 8.47 -22.26 -25.11
CA LYS A 96 9.82 -21.79 -25.36
C LYS A 96 9.96 -21.02 -26.65
N VAL A 97 10.80 -20.00 -26.68
CA VAL A 97 11.17 -19.25 -27.87
C VAL A 97 12.66 -18.91 -27.86
N THR A 98 13.35 -19.15 -29.01
CA THR A 98 14.74 -18.72 -29.20
C THR A 98 14.77 -17.41 -29.95
N ILE A 99 15.41 -16.38 -29.42
CA ILE A 99 15.44 -15.04 -30.01
C ILE A 99 16.90 -14.64 -30.26
N ALA A 100 17.21 -14.28 -31.49
CA ALA A 100 18.56 -13.82 -31.88
C ALA A 100 18.94 -12.52 -31.13
N ALA A 101 20.24 -12.23 -31.07
CA ALA A 101 20.78 -11.00 -30.49
C ALA A 101 20.09 -9.76 -31.07
N GLY A 102 19.60 -8.85 -30.24
CA GLY A 102 18.95 -7.61 -30.62
C GLY A 102 17.60 -7.78 -31.33
N ALA A 103 17.10 -9.01 -31.50
CA ALA A 103 15.85 -9.29 -32.22
C ALA A 103 14.62 -9.24 -31.32
N THR A 104 13.46 -9.14 -31.97
CA THR A 104 12.13 -9.21 -31.36
C THR A 104 11.40 -10.43 -31.91
N SER A 105 10.74 -11.17 -31.01
CA SER A 105 9.82 -12.25 -31.39
C SER A 105 8.42 -11.96 -30.89
N VAL A 106 7.44 -12.03 -31.78
CA VAL A 106 6.02 -11.93 -31.42
C VAL A 106 5.51 -13.32 -31.09
N VAL A 107 5.00 -13.46 -29.86
CA VAL A 107 4.52 -14.73 -29.30
C VAL A 107 2.99 -14.67 -29.23
N PRO A 108 2.27 -15.62 -29.85
CA PRO A 108 0.82 -15.70 -29.71
C PRO A 108 0.41 -16.16 -28.32
N VAL A 109 -0.62 -15.54 -27.77
CA VAL A 109 -1.21 -15.82 -26.48
C VAL A 109 -2.69 -16.15 -26.70
N THR A 110 -3.04 -17.41 -26.62
CA THR A 110 -4.42 -17.86 -26.81
C THR A 110 -5.11 -17.90 -25.45
N VAL A 111 -6.20 -17.15 -25.31
CA VAL A 111 -7.04 -17.12 -24.11
C VAL A 111 -8.34 -17.82 -24.42
N SER A 112 -8.66 -18.91 -23.70
CA SER A 112 -9.87 -19.73 -23.90
C SER A 112 -10.70 -19.77 -22.62
N ILE A 113 -11.81 -19.02 -22.60
CA ILE A 113 -12.66 -18.92 -21.42
C ILE A 113 -13.51 -20.20 -21.26
N PRO A 114 -13.50 -20.90 -20.12
CA PRO A 114 -14.40 -22.01 -19.87
C PRO A 114 -15.86 -21.58 -19.93
N ARG A 115 -16.76 -22.45 -20.41
CA ARG A 115 -18.21 -22.14 -20.50
C ARG A 115 -18.84 -21.86 -19.14
N ASN A 116 -18.29 -22.42 -18.09
CA ASN A 116 -18.72 -22.26 -16.69
C ASN A 116 -17.86 -21.26 -15.91
N ALA A 117 -17.07 -20.44 -16.58
CA ALA A 117 -16.30 -19.39 -15.91
C ALA A 117 -17.25 -18.43 -15.19
N THR A 118 -16.90 -18.04 -13.97
CA THR A 118 -17.67 -17.07 -13.20
C THR A 118 -17.52 -15.68 -13.78
N PRO A 119 -18.60 -14.85 -13.84
CA PRO A 119 -18.47 -13.46 -14.25
C PRO A 119 -17.54 -12.66 -13.35
N GLY A 120 -16.79 -11.73 -13.94
CA GLY A 120 -15.88 -10.84 -13.22
C GLY A 120 -14.47 -10.80 -13.77
N ASP A 121 -13.55 -10.22 -13.00
CA ASP A 121 -12.15 -10.05 -13.39
C ASP A 121 -11.29 -11.23 -12.89
N HIS A 122 -10.56 -11.84 -13.81
CA HIS A 122 -9.63 -12.95 -13.59
C HIS A 122 -8.22 -12.52 -14.01
N PRO A 123 -7.44 -11.93 -13.09
CA PRO A 123 -6.12 -11.40 -13.41
C PRO A 123 -5.14 -12.53 -13.73
N ALA A 124 -4.40 -12.35 -14.80
CA ALA A 124 -3.37 -13.28 -15.25
C ALA A 124 -2.18 -12.53 -15.82
N GLY A 125 -1.18 -13.25 -16.27
CA GLY A 125 -0.06 -12.67 -16.98
C GLY A 125 0.70 -13.69 -17.80
N VAL A 126 1.53 -13.19 -18.69
CA VAL A 126 2.46 -13.97 -19.50
C VAL A 126 3.87 -13.46 -19.22
N THR A 127 4.79 -14.37 -18.93
CA THR A 127 6.21 -14.05 -18.66
C THR A 127 7.12 -14.69 -19.66
N ALA A 128 8.24 -14.01 -19.97
CA ALA A 128 9.41 -14.62 -20.52
C ALA A 128 10.47 -14.70 -19.41
N SER A 129 10.97 -15.89 -19.17
CA SER A 129 11.92 -16.15 -18.09
C SER A 129 13.22 -16.76 -18.60
N LEU A 130 14.29 -16.46 -17.86
CA LEU A 130 15.62 -17.04 -18.04
C LEU A 130 16.08 -17.63 -16.73
N GLU A 131 16.46 -18.90 -16.76
CA GLU A 131 17.07 -19.56 -15.63
C GLU A 131 18.60 -19.49 -15.73
N THR A 132 19.24 -18.98 -14.71
CA THR A 132 20.70 -18.95 -14.58
C THR A 132 21.11 -19.81 -13.40
N VAL A 133 22.03 -20.74 -13.62
CA VAL A 133 22.57 -21.58 -12.56
C VAL A 133 23.97 -21.07 -12.21
N SER A 134 24.15 -20.64 -10.95
CA SER A 134 25.45 -20.23 -10.42
C SER A 134 25.80 -21.12 -9.21
N GLY A 135 26.66 -22.09 -9.41
CA GLY A 135 26.95 -23.10 -8.40
C GLY A 135 25.77 -23.98 -8.06
N GLN A 136 25.29 -23.93 -6.80
CA GLN A 136 24.10 -24.66 -6.33
C GLN A 136 22.82 -23.80 -6.31
N VAL A 137 22.92 -22.53 -6.70
CA VAL A 137 21.80 -21.61 -6.69
C VAL A 137 21.23 -21.48 -8.10
N ARG A 138 19.91 -21.71 -8.22
CA ARG A 138 19.15 -21.41 -9.44
C ARG A 138 18.45 -20.09 -9.25
N VAL A 139 18.68 -19.16 -10.16
CA VAL A 139 18.02 -17.86 -10.19
C VAL A 139 17.17 -17.79 -11.45
N GLN A 140 15.87 -17.64 -11.29
CA GLN A 140 14.94 -17.41 -12.38
C GLN A 140 14.58 -15.92 -12.44
N ASN A 141 15.03 -15.24 -13.48
CA ASN A 141 14.62 -13.89 -13.77
C ASN A 141 13.41 -13.91 -14.69
N ARG A 142 12.33 -13.21 -14.33
CA ARG A 142 11.08 -13.15 -15.08
C ARG A 142 10.72 -11.72 -15.42
N VAL A 143 10.34 -11.47 -16.67
CA VAL A 143 9.72 -10.22 -17.12
C VAL A 143 8.44 -10.58 -17.82
N GLY A 144 7.36 -9.86 -17.55
CA GLY A 144 6.06 -10.23 -18.11
C GLY A 144 5.10 -9.08 -18.34
N VAL A 145 4.00 -9.42 -18.94
CA VAL A 145 2.86 -8.55 -19.26
C VAL A 145 1.66 -9.01 -18.46
N ARG A 146 0.97 -8.05 -17.86
CA ARG A 146 -0.30 -8.27 -17.16
C ARG A 146 -1.42 -8.42 -18.17
N LEU A 147 -2.25 -9.45 -17.96
CA LEU A 147 -3.53 -9.66 -18.65
C LEU A 147 -4.66 -9.46 -17.65
N ASN A 148 -5.58 -8.59 -17.99
CA ASN A 148 -6.81 -8.38 -17.25
C ASN A 148 -7.95 -9.06 -18.03
N ILE A 149 -8.30 -10.28 -17.65
CA ILE A 149 -9.36 -11.04 -18.31
C ILE A 149 -10.66 -10.76 -17.57
N ARG A 150 -11.66 -10.20 -18.24
CA ARG A 150 -12.99 -9.98 -17.71
C ARG A 150 -13.98 -10.92 -18.37
N VAL A 151 -14.67 -11.72 -17.58
CA VAL A 151 -15.75 -12.58 -18.05
C VAL A 151 -17.07 -11.83 -17.92
N THR A 152 -17.81 -11.69 -19.03
CA THR A 152 -19.08 -10.97 -19.07
C THR A 152 -20.15 -11.64 -18.22
N GLY A 153 -20.98 -10.82 -17.54
CA GLY A 153 -22.09 -11.28 -16.72
C GLY A 153 -22.44 -10.28 -15.61
N ASP A 154 -22.95 -10.77 -14.49
CA ASP A 154 -23.35 -9.93 -13.37
C ASP A 154 -22.12 -9.45 -12.59
N TYR A 155 -21.85 -8.15 -12.67
CA TYR A 155 -20.73 -7.53 -11.96
C TYR A 155 -21.16 -6.99 -10.60
N VAL A 156 -20.33 -7.21 -9.60
CA VAL A 156 -20.52 -6.73 -8.22
C VAL A 156 -19.30 -5.91 -7.80
N ALA A 157 -19.54 -4.63 -7.53
CA ALA A 157 -18.53 -3.70 -7.01
C ALA A 157 -18.80 -3.44 -5.52
N LYS A 158 -18.24 -4.25 -4.63
CA LYS A 158 -18.49 -4.21 -3.18
C LYS A 158 -17.19 -4.28 -2.42
N VAL A 159 -17.05 -3.41 -1.41
CA VAL A 159 -15.92 -3.46 -0.47
C VAL A 159 -16.41 -3.61 0.97
N ALA A 160 -15.55 -4.18 1.81
CA ALA A 160 -15.72 -4.21 3.26
C ALA A 160 -14.51 -3.54 3.93
N VAL A 161 -14.78 -2.84 5.04
CA VAL A 161 -13.73 -2.30 5.92
C VAL A 161 -13.74 -3.12 7.20
N THR A 162 -12.58 -3.66 7.57
CA THR A 162 -12.40 -4.52 8.73
C THR A 162 -11.15 -4.15 9.51
N GLY A 163 -11.01 -4.66 10.75
CA GLY A 163 -9.78 -4.51 11.54
C GLY A 163 -9.44 -3.07 11.89
N VAL A 164 -10.44 -2.17 11.99
CA VAL A 164 -10.21 -0.76 12.30
C VAL A 164 -9.67 -0.63 13.72
N ARG A 165 -8.47 -0.04 13.82
CA ARG A 165 -7.82 0.31 15.09
C ARG A 165 -7.40 1.76 15.02
N ALA A 166 -7.78 2.53 16.03
CA ALA A 166 -7.40 3.94 16.14
C ALA A 166 -6.60 4.15 17.41
N GLU A 167 -5.51 4.90 17.30
CA GLU A 167 -4.63 5.24 18.41
C GLU A 167 -4.38 6.76 18.41
N TYR A 168 -4.48 7.39 19.58
CA TYR A 168 -4.17 8.78 19.74
C TYR A 168 -2.66 8.96 20.01
N VAL A 169 -2.01 9.73 19.13
CA VAL A 169 -0.61 10.11 19.26
C VAL A 169 -0.55 11.56 19.75
N GLY A 170 -0.30 11.73 21.06
CA GLY A 170 -0.26 13.04 21.72
C GLY A 170 0.98 13.86 21.36
N SER A 171 0.84 15.19 21.53
CA SER A 171 1.98 16.12 21.49
C SER A 171 2.49 16.38 22.90
N TRP A 172 3.82 16.44 23.09
CA TRP A 172 4.41 16.91 24.35
C TRP A 172 4.21 18.41 24.59
N ASN A 173 3.92 19.18 23.55
CA ASN A 173 3.56 20.59 23.68
C ASN A 173 2.09 20.69 24.11
N PRO A 174 1.80 21.27 25.31
CA PRO A 174 0.43 21.39 25.81
C PRO A 174 -0.47 22.30 24.96
N PHE A 175 0.11 23.12 24.09
CA PHE A 175 -0.58 24.05 23.19
C PHE A 175 -0.70 23.54 21.75
N ALA A 176 -0.28 22.31 21.47
CA ALA A 176 -0.39 21.70 20.16
C ALA A 176 -1.35 20.51 20.17
N ALA A 177 -2.14 20.40 19.09
CA ALA A 177 -2.96 19.22 18.84
C ALA A 177 -2.06 18.00 18.55
N GLY A 178 -2.53 16.81 18.86
CA GLY A 178 -1.97 15.53 18.44
C GLY A 178 -2.48 15.07 17.08
N SER A 179 -2.39 13.79 16.84
CA SER A 179 -2.93 13.11 15.68
C SER A 179 -3.59 11.79 16.09
N VAL A 180 -4.51 11.29 15.25
CA VAL A 180 -5.02 9.93 15.37
C VAL A 180 -4.40 9.10 14.26
N GLU A 181 -3.72 8.01 14.63
CA GLU A 181 -3.24 7.00 13.71
C GLU A 181 -4.27 5.89 13.61
N VAL A 182 -4.69 5.58 12.38
CA VAL A 182 -5.77 4.63 12.12
C VAL A 182 -5.25 3.57 11.17
N THR A 183 -5.23 2.32 11.64
CA THR A 183 -4.95 1.14 10.81
C THR A 183 -6.25 0.44 10.48
N TYR A 184 -6.47 0.11 9.22
CA TYR A 184 -7.68 -0.57 8.75
C TYR A 184 -7.39 -1.42 7.53
N THR A 185 -8.21 -2.43 7.29
CA THR A 185 -8.12 -3.31 6.12
C THR A 185 -9.35 -3.12 5.25
N VAL A 186 -9.13 -2.89 3.95
CA VAL A 186 -10.19 -2.88 2.94
C VAL A 186 -10.11 -4.18 2.16
N ALA A 187 -11.22 -4.89 2.06
CA ALA A 187 -11.37 -6.12 1.30
C ALA A 187 -12.33 -5.90 0.12
N ASN A 188 -12.01 -6.45 -1.04
CA ASN A 188 -12.91 -6.51 -2.19
C ASN A 188 -13.77 -7.77 -2.09
N GLU A 189 -15.04 -7.59 -1.75
CA GLU A 189 -16.04 -8.66 -1.69
C GLU A 189 -16.84 -8.80 -3.00
N GLY A 190 -16.44 -8.05 -4.02
CA GLY A 190 -17.02 -8.14 -5.35
C GLY A 190 -16.24 -9.09 -6.26
N ASN A 191 -16.66 -9.14 -7.51
CA ASN A 191 -16.04 -9.98 -8.55
C ASN A 191 -15.30 -9.17 -9.62
N VAL A 192 -15.19 -7.86 -9.48
CA VAL A 192 -14.43 -6.99 -10.38
C VAL A 192 -13.29 -6.31 -9.63
N ARG A 193 -12.22 -5.96 -10.34
CA ARG A 193 -11.11 -5.17 -9.79
C ARG A 193 -11.60 -3.78 -9.42
N LEU A 194 -11.24 -3.35 -8.23
CA LEU A 194 -11.68 -2.07 -7.66
C LEU A 194 -10.49 -1.21 -7.29
N VAL A 195 -10.65 0.10 -7.44
CA VAL A 195 -9.82 1.11 -6.79
C VAL A 195 -10.68 1.73 -5.70
N THR A 196 -10.11 1.93 -4.51
CA THR A 196 -10.85 2.50 -3.39
C THR A 196 -10.38 3.91 -3.08
N ASP A 197 -11.33 4.83 -2.92
CA ASP A 197 -11.07 6.14 -2.31
C ASP A 197 -11.31 6.01 -0.81
N ASN A 198 -10.20 6.03 -0.04
CA ASN A 198 -10.22 5.83 1.38
C ASN A 198 -10.20 7.18 2.10
N GLN A 199 -11.15 7.37 3.02
CA GLN A 199 -11.26 8.57 3.83
C GLN A 199 -11.34 8.18 5.30
N VAL A 200 -10.67 8.93 6.15
CA VAL A 200 -10.77 8.81 7.60
C VAL A 200 -11.18 10.14 8.17
N LEU A 201 -12.29 10.15 8.88
CA LEU A 201 -12.83 11.33 9.58
C LEU A 201 -12.67 11.11 11.08
N THR A 202 -12.19 12.13 11.77
CA THR A 202 -12.15 12.16 13.24
C THR A 202 -13.01 13.30 13.75
N SER A 203 -13.85 13.03 14.72
CA SER A 203 -14.70 14.02 15.39
C SER A 203 -14.31 14.15 16.86
N THR A 204 -14.15 15.39 17.30
CA THR A 204 -13.82 15.79 18.68
C THR A 204 -14.84 16.81 19.17
N LEU A 205 -14.80 17.18 20.45
CA LEU A 205 -15.66 18.22 21.01
C LEU A 205 -15.46 19.61 20.37
N VAL A 206 -14.30 19.84 19.73
CA VAL A 206 -13.94 21.15 19.13
C VAL A 206 -14.01 21.17 17.62
N GLY A 207 -14.38 20.09 16.97
CA GLY A 207 -14.51 20.03 15.51
C GLY A 207 -14.13 18.68 14.90
N GLU A 208 -14.14 18.66 13.59
CA GLU A 208 -13.83 17.49 12.79
C GLU A 208 -12.53 17.70 12.00
N SER A 209 -11.80 16.63 11.79
CA SER A 209 -10.61 16.59 10.94
C SER A 209 -10.72 15.40 10.02
N GLY A 210 -10.23 15.54 8.78
CA GLY A 210 -10.28 14.49 7.78
C GLY A 210 -8.92 14.20 7.18
N TRP A 211 -8.79 12.99 6.69
CA TRP A 211 -7.65 12.53 5.90
C TRP A 211 -8.16 11.74 4.70
N ASN A 212 -7.61 12.03 3.53
CA ASN A 212 -7.85 11.29 2.30
C ASN A 212 -6.57 10.58 1.91
N ASP A 213 -6.69 9.35 1.41
CA ASP A 213 -5.53 8.58 0.96
C ASP A 213 -4.84 9.27 -0.23
N PRO A 214 -3.63 9.79 -0.06
CA PRO A 214 -2.89 10.46 -1.14
C PRO A 214 -2.26 9.50 -2.14
N SER A 215 -2.37 8.18 -1.91
CA SER A 215 -1.75 7.16 -2.73
C SER A 215 -2.30 7.19 -4.17
N ALA A 216 -1.44 6.86 -5.15
CA ALA A 216 -1.88 6.71 -6.53
C ALA A 216 -2.93 5.60 -6.66
N ALA A 217 -3.83 5.70 -7.65
CA ALA A 217 -4.91 4.73 -7.86
C ALA A 217 -4.42 3.28 -7.94
N ARG A 218 -3.28 3.03 -8.62
CA ARG A 218 -2.66 1.69 -8.67
C ARG A 218 -2.29 1.13 -7.29
N ALA A 219 -1.88 2.00 -6.37
CA ALA A 219 -1.55 1.59 -5.01
C ALA A 219 -2.78 1.28 -4.16
N ARG A 220 -3.98 1.61 -4.63
CA ARG A 220 -5.28 1.38 -3.98
C ARG A 220 -6.12 0.34 -4.72
N GLU A 221 -5.56 -0.30 -5.76
CA GLU A 221 -6.23 -1.37 -6.48
C GLU A 221 -6.39 -2.61 -5.61
N LEU A 222 -7.55 -3.24 -5.72
CA LEU A 222 -7.91 -4.50 -5.04
C LEU A 222 -8.44 -5.48 -6.09
N MET A 223 -7.83 -6.66 -6.16
CA MET A 223 -8.33 -7.77 -6.95
C MET A 223 -9.58 -8.38 -6.32
N PRO A 224 -10.44 -9.07 -7.07
CA PRO A 224 -11.54 -9.87 -6.51
C PRO A 224 -11.05 -10.78 -5.38
N GLY A 225 -11.75 -10.77 -4.23
CA GLY A 225 -11.36 -11.53 -3.04
C GLY A 225 -10.07 -11.05 -2.35
N GLY A 226 -9.40 -10.05 -2.88
CA GLY A 226 -8.19 -9.48 -2.30
C GLY A 226 -8.48 -8.49 -1.18
N SER A 227 -7.52 -8.32 -0.27
CA SER A 227 -7.59 -7.33 0.80
C SER A 227 -6.28 -6.63 1.01
N ARG A 228 -6.33 -5.41 1.58
CA ARG A 228 -5.15 -4.61 1.85
C ARG A 228 -5.32 -3.77 3.10
N THR A 229 -4.25 -3.69 3.88
CA THR A 229 -4.18 -2.85 5.08
C THR A 229 -3.58 -1.49 4.75
N PHE A 230 -4.23 -0.46 5.25
CA PHE A 230 -3.85 0.94 5.11
C PHE A 230 -3.59 1.55 6.49
N VAL A 231 -2.72 2.56 6.52
CA VAL A 231 -2.46 3.37 7.70
C VAL A 231 -2.70 4.83 7.34
N ALA A 232 -3.58 5.46 8.09
CA ALA A 232 -3.92 6.87 7.95
C ALA A 232 -3.44 7.63 9.19
N ARG A 233 -2.94 8.86 9.01
CA ARG A 233 -2.63 9.75 10.11
C ARG A 233 -3.41 11.04 9.97
N VAL A 234 -4.41 11.22 10.83
CA VAL A 234 -5.27 12.41 10.87
C VAL A 234 -4.71 13.41 11.86
N PRO A 235 -4.18 14.56 11.41
CA PRO A 235 -3.65 15.58 12.30
C PRO A 235 -4.77 16.43 12.91
N GLY A 236 -4.42 17.26 13.90
CA GLY A 236 -5.32 18.26 14.46
C GLY A 236 -6.29 17.73 15.53
N ALA A 237 -6.06 16.53 16.04
CA ALA A 237 -6.88 15.94 17.09
C ALA A 237 -6.50 16.50 18.47
N TRP A 238 -7.42 17.23 19.12
CA TRP A 238 -7.24 17.71 20.48
C TRP A 238 -7.58 16.64 21.51
N PRO A 239 -6.78 16.47 22.60
CA PRO A 239 -6.99 15.44 23.61
C PRO A 239 -8.07 15.85 24.60
N LEU A 240 -9.30 15.92 24.18
CA LEU A 240 -10.45 16.34 24.98
C LEU A 240 -11.39 15.18 25.36
N GLY A 241 -10.84 14.01 25.59
CA GLY A 241 -11.58 12.82 25.99
C GLY A 241 -11.75 11.83 24.86
N VAL A 242 -12.98 11.54 24.47
CA VAL A 242 -13.29 10.55 23.40
C VAL A 242 -13.22 11.22 22.03
N ILE A 243 -12.49 10.59 21.11
CA ILE A 243 -12.45 10.95 19.69
C ILE A 243 -13.19 9.88 18.92
N GLY A 244 -14.25 10.26 18.20
CA GLY A 244 -14.91 9.42 17.21
C GLY A 244 -14.04 9.32 15.95
N THR A 245 -13.91 8.13 15.39
CA THR A 245 -13.14 7.91 14.16
C THR A 245 -13.98 7.07 13.21
N THR A 246 -14.19 7.53 11.98
CA THR A 246 -14.93 6.82 10.94
C THR A 246 -14.03 6.62 9.72
N VAL A 247 -13.89 5.39 9.31
CA VAL A 247 -13.20 4.99 8.07
C VAL A 247 -14.25 4.74 7.01
N MET A 248 -14.11 5.39 5.85
CA MET A 248 -14.96 5.19 4.69
C MET A 248 -14.10 4.74 3.50
N ALA A 249 -14.54 3.70 2.78
CA ALA A 249 -13.98 3.24 1.53
C ALA A 249 -15.07 3.29 0.44
N VAL A 250 -14.79 4.06 -0.61
CA VAL A 250 -15.68 4.21 -1.76
C VAL A 250 -15.02 3.50 -2.94
N PRO A 251 -15.58 2.38 -3.43
CA PRO A 251 -15.02 1.66 -4.55
C PRO A 251 -15.39 2.30 -5.88
N SER A 252 -14.49 2.19 -6.84
CA SER A 252 -14.72 2.42 -8.26
C SER A 252 -14.09 1.28 -9.07
N PRO A 253 -14.66 0.86 -10.20
CA PRO A 253 -14.05 -0.15 -11.06
C PRO A 253 -12.66 0.30 -11.51
N ALA A 254 -11.69 -0.63 -11.51
CA ALA A 254 -10.38 -0.38 -12.07
C ALA A 254 -10.44 -0.58 -13.60
N GLY A 255 -10.02 0.43 -14.37
CA GLY A 255 -10.10 0.43 -15.82
C GLY A 255 -11.38 1.11 -16.33
N GLU A 256 -12.06 0.49 -17.32
CA GLU A 256 -13.25 1.07 -17.89
C GLU A 256 -14.44 1.11 -16.92
N PRO A 257 -15.25 2.19 -16.95
CA PRO A 257 -16.46 2.28 -16.17
C PRO A 257 -17.42 1.12 -16.48
N LEU A 258 -18.07 0.59 -15.45
CA LEU A 258 -19.08 -0.46 -15.59
C LEU A 258 -20.48 0.16 -15.49
N PRO A 259 -21.15 0.44 -16.63
CA PRO A 259 -22.48 1.03 -16.62
C PRO A 259 -23.48 0.14 -15.88
N GLY A 260 -24.29 0.73 -15.00
CA GLY A 260 -25.35 0.03 -14.26
C GLY A 260 -24.86 -0.73 -13.02
N VAL A 261 -23.56 -0.75 -12.73
CA VAL A 261 -23.01 -1.38 -11.51
C VAL A 261 -22.96 -0.36 -10.38
N ALA A 262 -23.80 -0.56 -9.37
CA ALA A 262 -23.78 0.29 -8.18
C ALA A 262 -22.60 -0.05 -7.27
N ALA A 263 -21.73 0.93 -7.06
CA ALA A 263 -20.61 0.79 -6.14
C ALA A 263 -21.11 0.80 -4.68
N GLN A 264 -20.88 -0.29 -3.95
CA GLN A 264 -21.28 -0.42 -2.55
C GLN A 264 -20.11 0.02 -1.64
N ARG A 265 -20.25 1.25 -1.10
CA ARG A 265 -19.30 1.81 -0.13
C ARG A 265 -19.39 1.09 1.22
N ALA A 266 -18.28 1.07 1.95
CA ALA A 266 -18.22 0.63 3.32
C ALA A 266 -17.85 1.78 4.25
N ALA A 267 -18.46 1.81 5.45
CA ALA A 267 -18.10 2.76 6.50
C ALA A 267 -18.11 2.05 7.85
N VAL A 268 -17.05 2.21 8.64
CA VAL A 268 -16.91 1.61 9.97
C VAL A 268 -16.40 2.67 10.94
N GLY A 269 -17.13 2.83 12.05
CA GLY A 269 -16.78 3.75 13.14
C GLY A 269 -16.09 3.03 14.30
N THR A 270 -15.17 3.74 14.96
CA THR A 270 -14.54 3.33 16.22
C THR A 270 -14.31 4.56 17.07
N THR A 271 -13.93 4.37 18.34
CA THR A 271 -13.61 5.46 19.25
C THR A 271 -12.26 5.23 19.90
N VAL A 272 -11.54 6.32 20.17
CA VAL A 272 -10.26 6.30 20.88
C VAL A 272 -10.26 7.32 22.03
N TRP A 273 -9.66 6.97 23.14
CA TRP A 273 -9.47 7.88 24.27
C TRP A 273 -8.20 8.71 24.08
N ALA A 274 -8.35 10.04 24.21
CA ALA A 274 -7.25 10.98 24.14
C ALA A 274 -7.16 11.76 25.47
N LEU A 275 -6.23 11.37 26.32
CA LEU A 275 -6.02 12.04 27.61
C LEU A 275 -4.99 13.17 27.47
N PRO A 276 -5.31 14.37 28.01
CA PRO A 276 -4.47 15.55 27.88
C PRO A 276 -3.31 15.56 28.91
N TRP A 277 -2.44 14.55 28.90
CA TRP A 277 -1.36 14.41 29.91
C TRP A 277 -0.46 15.64 30.03
N PRO A 278 0.05 16.27 28.94
CA PRO A 278 0.89 17.46 29.03
C PRO A 278 0.14 18.67 29.61
N GLN A 279 -1.15 18.82 29.26
CA GLN A 279 -2.00 19.88 29.77
C GLN A 279 -2.27 19.70 31.27
N LEU A 280 -2.61 18.47 31.70
CA LEU A 280 -2.82 18.13 33.11
C LEU A 280 -1.53 18.30 33.91
N GLY A 281 -0.38 17.89 33.39
CA GLY A 281 0.93 18.11 34.00
C GLY A 281 1.26 19.60 34.17
N SER A 282 1.02 20.39 33.11
CA SER A 282 1.22 21.84 33.15
C SER A 282 0.32 22.51 34.16
N LEU A 283 -0.95 22.12 34.23
CA LEU A 283 -1.89 22.63 35.24
C LEU A 283 -1.45 22.27 36.66
N ALA A 284 -1.04 21.04 36.88
CA ALA A 284 -0.53 20.58 38.17
C ALA A 284 0.70 21.41 38.61
N LEU A 285 1.63 21.68 37.70
CA LEU A 285 2.79 22.54 37.99
C LEU A 285 2.37 23.97 38.32
N LEU A 286 1.42 24.55 37.60
CA LEU A 286 0.90 25.90 37.93
C LEU A 286 0.24 25.93 39.30
N VAL A 287 -0.56 24.93 39.65
CA VAL A 287 -1.20 24.80 40.97
C VAL A 287 -0.14 24.67 42.06
N LEU A 288 0.86 23.82 41.87
CA LEU A 288 1.99 23.67 42.84
C LEU A 288 2.74 24.98 43.00
N ALA A 289 3.07 25.66 41.91
CA ALA A 289 3.74 26.96 41.94
C ALA A 289 2.90 28.01 42.73
N PHE A 290 1.61 28.06 42.48
CA PHE A 290 0.68 28.94 43.19
C PHE A 290 0.71 28.67 44.71
N PHE A 291 0.60 27.43 45.13
CA PHE A 291 0.66 27.07 46.53
C PHE A 291 2.05 27.37 47.15
N ALA A 292 3.15 27.09 46.43
CA ALA A 292 4.49 27.44 46.88
C ALA A 292 4.68 28.94 47.10
N ILE A 293 4.15 29.78 46.19
CA ILE A 293 4.19 31.24 46.32
C ILE A 293 3.36 31.68 47.55
N ARG A 294 2.15 31.13 47.72
CA ARG A 294 1.30 31.42 48.87
C ARG A 294 1.93 31.03 50.20
N LEU A 295 2.50 29.83 50.29
CA LEU A 295 3.21 29.35 51.48
C LEU A 295 4.46 30.21 51.80
N ASN A 296 5.23 30.58 50.78
CA ASN A 296 6.40 31.43 50.93
C ASN A 296 6.02 32.85 51.42
N ALA A 297 4.95 33.42 50.83
CA ALA A 297 4.39 34.70 51.29
C ALA A 297 3.90 34.65 52.73
N ALA A 298 3.21 33.57 53.15
CA ALA A 298 2.80 33.36 54.53
C ALA A 298 3.99 33.22 55.49
N ARG A 299 5.02 32.47 55.10
CA ARG A 299 6.27 32.34 55.88
C ARG A 299 6.99 33.68 56.02
N ARG A 300 7.06 34.49 54.98
CA ARG A 300 7.68 35.82 55.00
C ARG A 300 6.87 36.76 55.96
N ARG A 301 5.55 36.77 55.91
CA ARG A 301 4.71 37.56 56.81
C ARG A 301 4.97 37.19 58.28
N ARG A 302 4.97 35.90 58.62
CA ARG A 302 5.25 35.42 59.99
C ARG A 302 6.67 35.83 60.47
N ARG A 303 7.69 35.77 59.59
CA ARG A 303 9.05 36.24 59.91
C ARG A 303 9.10 37.74 60.20
N ILE A 304 8.40 38.55 59.38
CA ILE A 304 8.35 40.00 59.59
C ILE A 304 7.64 40.33 60.91
N GLU A 305 6.52 39.67 61.20
CA GLU A 305 5.81 39.81 62.48
C GLU A 305 6.69 39.46 63.71
N GLN A 306 7.45 38.36 63.61
CA GLN A 306 8.42 37.97 64.65
C GLN A 306 9.52 39.02 64.84
N LEU A 307 10.09 39.53 63.76
CA LEU A 307 11.08 40.60 63.79
C LEU A 307 10.55 41.89 64.45
N ILE A 308 9.35 42.27 64.11
CA ILE A 308 8.69 43.45 64.72
C ILE A 308 8.41 43.22 66.17
N MET A 309 8.02 42.03 66.63
CA MET A 309 7.83 41.71 68.05
C MET A 309 9.11 41.75 68.79
N LEU A 310 10.20 41.19 68.23
CA LEU A 310 11.56 41.23 68.87
C LEU A 310 12.09 42.69 69.02
N ALA A 311 11.89 43.51 67.94
CA ALA A 311 12.29 44.90 67.96
C ALA A 311 11.50 45.72 69.02
N ARG A 312 10.23 45.45 69.23
CA ARG A 312 9.36 46.08 70.24
C ARG A 312 9.78 45.66 71.65
N GLN A 313 10.16 44.39 71.85
CA GLN A 313 10.67 43.90 73.14
C GLN A 313 12.05 44.51 73.53
N GLY A 314 12.95 44.65 72.55
CA GLY A 314 14.26 45.32 72.76
C GLY A 314 14.09 46.79 73.14
N ALA A 315 13.21 47.53 72.42
CA ALA A 315 12.96 48.93 72.78
C ALA A 315 12.29 49.15 74.17
N ALA A 316 11.57 48.13 74.70
CA ALA A 316 10.96 48.17 76.00
C ALA A 316 11.92 47.78 77.11
N GLN A 317 13.05 47.22 76.82
CA GLN A 317 14.11 46.93 77.80
C GLN A 317 15.17 48.06 77.95
N GLU A 318 15.25 48.96 76.99
CA GLU A 318 16.14 50.13 76.99
C GLU A 318 15.48 51.40 77.57
N ALA A 319 14.16 51.39 77.84
CA ALA A 319 13.44 52.44 78.49
C ALA A 319 13.20 52.18 80.01
#